data_5336c6b4fe8b836237feb66c18f69c12
#
_entry.id   5336c6b4fe8b836237feb66c18f69c12
#
_cell.length_a   1.000
_cell.length_b   1.000
_cell.length_c   1.000
_cell.angle_alpha   90.00
_cell.angle_beta   90.00
_cell.angle_gamma   90.00
#
_symmetry.space_group_name_H-M   'P 1'
#
loop_
_entity.id
_entity.type
_entity.pdbx_description
1 polymer ?
#
loop_
_entity_poly.entity_id
_entity_poly.type
_entity_poly.pdbx_seq_one_letter_code
_entity_poly.pdbx_strand_id
1 'polypeptide(L)'
;MVKWMKKSLIEIVELISGGTPKTSKSEYWNGNINWLSVKDFNNCNRYVYSTEKTITEEGLNNSSTKLLQKDDIIISARGTVGEIAMIPFPMAFNQSCYGIRAKDVIDSTFLYYLIKNSIRKLKVITHGSVFDTITRDTFANIEVNIPDLDTQCKMAKILSNIDDKIENNQRINNNLPPHPCNARIAGKQRRQTPKTDEYLHMDGKVSDRGGNEETAEQFSSLLAA
;
A
#
# COMPACT_ATOMS: atom_id res chain seq x y z
N MET A 1 12.97 -5.16 31.77
CA MET A 1 13.13 -5.89 30.51
C MET A 1 11.81 -5.88 29.78
N VAL A 2 11.75 -5.44 28.52
CA VAL A 2 10.54 -5.49 27.71
C VAL A 2 10.22 -6.96 27.40
N LYS A 3 9.02 -7.39 27.75
CA LYS A 3 8.56 -8.76 27.46
C LYS A 3 7.95 -8.82 26.08
N TRP A 4 8.55 -9.58 25.18
CA TRP A 4 8.04 -9.85 23.83
C TRP A 4 7.20 -11.11 23.84
N MET A 5 6.08 -11.09 23.14
CA MET A 5 5.17 -12.22 22.95
C MET A 5 5.07 -12.57 21.49
N LYS A 6 5.26 -13.85 21.15
CA LYS A 6 5.06 -14.39 19.82
C LYS A 6 3.58 -14.68 19.61
N LYS A 7 2.99 -14.16 18.55
CA LYS A 7 1.58 -14.31 18.18
C LYS A 7 1.45 -14.50 16.68
N SER A 8 0.41 -15.22 16.26
CA SER A 8 -0.03 -15.15 14.86
C SER A 8 -0.77 -13.83 14.62
N LEU A 9 -0.62 -13.25 13.42
CA LEU A 9 -1.25 -11.97 13.09
C LEU A 9 -2.78 -12.05 13.22
N ILE A 10 -3.39 -13.18 12.83
CA ILE A 10 -4.86 -13.39 12.95
C ILE A 10 -5.36 -13.42 14.41
N GLU A 11 -4.50 -13.74 15.37
CA GLU A 11 -4.88 -13.75 16.79
C GLU A 11 -5.07 -12.34 17.34
N ILE A 12 -4.35 -11.37 16.81
CA ILE A 12 -4.30 -9.98 17.30
C ILE A 12 -5.17 -9.01 16.51
N VAL A 13 -5.78 -9.48 15.39
CA VAL A 13 -6.65 -8.65 14.54
C VAL A 13 -8.00 -9.30 14.29
N GLU A 14 -8.99 -8.48 13.94
CA GLU A 14 -10.23 -8.86 13.30
C GLU A 14 -10.14 -8.51 11.82
N LEU A 15 -10.40 -9.48 10.93
CA LEU A 15 -10.44 -9.28 9.49
C LEU A 15 -11.85 -9.02 9.01
N ILE A 16 -12.05 -7.89 8.37
CA ILE A 16 -13.32 -7.41 7.84
C ILE A 16 -13.25 -7.51 6.31
N SER A 17 -14.24 -8.16 5.70
CA SER A 17 -14.35 -8.25 4.24
C SER A 17 -15.16 -7.10 3.69
N GLY A 18 -14.69 -6.49 2.60
CA GLY A 18 -15.41 -5.46 1.88
C GLY A 18 -16.42 -6.00 0.87
N GLY A 19 -17.11 -5.09 0.19
CA GLY A 19 -18.10 -5.41 -0.81
C GLY A 19 -18.35 -4.27 -1.78
N THR A 20 -19.17 -4.54 -2.80
CA THR A 20 -19.54 -3.55 -3.80
C THR A 20 -21.06 -3.51 -3.94
N PRO A 21 -21.70 -2.35 -3.75
CA PRO A 21 -23.09 -2.17 -4.09
C PRO A 21 -23.36 -2.46 -5.57
N LYS A 22 -24.56 -2.89 -5.92
CA LYS A 22 -24.94 -3.15 -7.32
C LYS A 22 -24.71 -1.89 -8.16
N THR A 23 -23.82 -1.96 -9.13
CA THR A 23 -23.44 -0.81 -9.98
C THR A 23 -24.57 -0.36 -10.92
N SER A 24 -25.53 -1.26 -11.22
CA SER A 24 -26.70 -0.95 -12.03
C SER A 24 -27.77 -0.12 -11.29
N LYS A 25 -27.61 0.08 -9.98
CA LYS A 25 -28.52 0.86 -9.15
C LYS A 25 -27.89 2.19 -8.81
N SER A 26 -28.28 3.25 -9.53
CA SER A 26 -27.75 4.60 -9.34
C SER A 26 -28.02 5.17 -7.95
N GLU A 27 -29.14 4.76 -7.33
CA GLU A 27 -29.54 5.15 -5.99
C GLU A 27 -28.59 4.70 -4.87
N TYR A 28 -27.69 3.73 -5.16
CA TYR A 28 -26.69 3.24 -4.21
C TYR A 28 -25.40 4.05 -4.21
N TRP A 29 -25.22 4.95 -5.20
CA TRP A 29 -23.98 5.68 -5.44
C TRP A 29 -24.15 7.18 -5.26
N ASN A 30 -23.00 7.89 -5.18
CA ASN A 30 -22.93 9.35 -5.06
C ASN A 30 -23.60 9.91 -3.80
N GLY A 31 -23.57 9.15 -2.69
CA GLY A 31 -23.99 9.59 -1.37
C GLY A 31 -22.86 10.25 -0.58
N ASN A 32 -22.97 10.20 0.73
CA ASN A 32 -22.06 10.84 1.68
C ASN A 32 -21.07 9.88 2.37
N ILE A 33 -21.12 8.58 2.06
CA ILE A 33 -20.23 7.57 2.61
C ILE A 33 -19.11 7.30 1.63
N ASN A 34 -17.86 7.57 2.01
CA ASN A 34 -16.70 7.25 1.20
C ASN A 34 -16.59 5.73 0.97
N TRP A 35 -16.33 5.33 -0.28
CA TRP A 35 -16.19 3.92 -0.66
C TRP A 35 -14.82 3.67 -1.28
N LEU A 36 -13.95 3.04 -0.51
CA LEU A 36 -12.54 2.84 -0.80
C LEU A 36 -12.31 1.75 -1.85
N SER A 37 -11.41 2.05 -2.76
CA SER A 37 -10.75 1.12 -3.66
C SER A 37 -9.23 1.24 -3.52
N VAL A 38 -8.47 0.32 -4.10
CA VAL A 38 -6.99 0.36 -4.02
C VAL A 38 -6.43 1.68 -4.59
N LYS A 39 -7.09 2.28 -5.57
CA LYS A 39 -6.67 3.55 -6.19
C LYS A 39 -6.60 4.72 -5.21
N ASP A 40 -7.44 4.69 -4.17
CA ASP A 40 -7.58 5.79 -3.24
C ASP A 40 -6.45 5.84 -2.20
N PHE A 41 -5.69 4.74 -2.00
CA PHE A 41 -4.64 4.65 -0.99
C PHE A 41 -3.31 4.04 -1.49
N ASN A 42 -3.05 4.07 -2.80
CA ASN A 42 -1.77 3.61 -3.38
C ASN A 42 -0.71 4.72 -3.46
N ASN A 43 -0.81 5.74 -2.62
CA ASN A 43 0.01 6.95 -2.64
C ASN A 43 1.05 7.03 -1.51
N CYS A 44 1.26 5.93 -0.77
CA CYS A 44 2.18 5.84 0.37
C CYS A 44 1.85 6.75 1.57
N ASN A 45 0.72 7.44 1.58
CA ASN A 45 0.28 8.21 2.75
C ASN A 45 -0.22 7.27 3.84
N ARG A 46 -0.01 7.68 5.12
CA ARG A 46 -0.50 6.89 6.24
C ARG A 46 -2.02 6.85 6.31
N TYR A 47 -2.69 7.98 6.07
CA TYR A 47 -4.14 8.10 6.08
C TYR A 47 -4.72 8.35 4.69
N VAL A 48 -5.92 7.81 4.44
CA VAL A 48 -6.72 8.11 3.26
C VAL A 48 -7.89 9.02 3.67
N TYR A 49 -7.98 10.21 3.08
CA TYR A 49 -8.98 11.22 3.46
C TYR A 49 -10.12 11.38 2.46
N SER A 50 -9.95 10.89 1.24
CA SER A 50 -10.93 11.03 0.15
C SER A 50 -10.93 9.80 -0.74
N THR A 51 -12.05 9.58 -1.42
CA THR A 51 -12.25 8.48 -2.36
C THR A 51 -12.77 8.99 -3.69
N GLU A 52 -12.47 8.27 -4.77
CA GLU A 52 -13.05 8.56 -6.10
C GLU A 52 -14.57 8.38 -6.10
N LYS A 53 -15.08 7.41 -5.32
CA LYS A 53 -16.49 7.04 -5.28
C LYS A 53 -17.06 7.14 -3.88
N THR A 54 -18.35 7.46 -3.82
CA THR A 54 -19.13 7.44 -2.58
C THR A 54 -20.38 6.59 -2.75
N ILE A 55 -20.94 6.12 -1.66
CA ILE A 55 -22.17 5.35 -1.63
C ILE A 55 -23.20 6.01 -0.69
N THR A 56 -24.45 5.68 -0.89
CA THR A 56 -25.54 6.07 0.00
C THR A 56 -25.68 5.08 1.17
N GLU A 57 -26.43 5.44 2.20
CA GLU A 57 -26.81 4.50 3.26
C GLU A 57 -27.60 3.31 2.71
N GLU A 58 -28.42 3.54 1.69
CA GLU A 58 -29.15 2.47 1.01
C GLU A 58 -28.18 1.51 0.30
N GLY A 59 -27.14 2.04 -0.37
CA GLY A 59 -26.08 1.24 -0.97
C GLY A 59 -25.30 0.45 0.07
N LEU A 60 -25.01 1.03 1.23
CA LEU A 60 -24.36 0.34 2.35
C LEU A 60 -25.23 -0.82 2.86
N ASN A 61 -26.51 -0.56 3.14
CA ASN A 61 -27.42 -1.53 3.74
C ASN A 61 -27.82 -2.67 2.79
N ASN A 62 -27.83 -2.42 1.47
CA ASN A 62 -28.21 -3.41 0.45
C ASN A 62 -27.01 -4.06 -0.25
N SER A 63 -25.85 -4.05 0.38
CA SER A 63 -24.65 -4.68 -0.16
C SER A 63 -23.86 -5.43 0.92
N SER A 64 -22.84 -6.19 0.48
CA SER A 64 -21.93 -6.89 1.40
C SER A 64 -20.82 -6.00 1.94
N THR A 65 -20.74 -4.74 1.51
CA THR A 65 -19.72 -3.81 2.03
C THR A 65 -19.92 -3.57 3.53
N LYS A 66 -18.83 -3.31 4.22
CA LYS A 66 -18.82 -3.03 5.65
C LYS A 66 -18.19 -1.66 5.89
N LEU A 67 -18.54 -1.05 7.01
CA LEU A 67 -18.01 0.24 7.43
C LEU A 67 -16.79 0.00 8.32
N LEU A 68 -15.62 0.44 7.88
CA LEU A 68 -14.44 0.57 8.72
C LEU A 68 -14.62 1.77 9.65
N GLN A 69 -14.09 1.67 10.84
CA GLN A 69 -14.10 2.72 11.85
C GLN A 69 -12.79 3.50 11.82
N LYS A 70 -12.77 4.62 12.53
CA LYS A 70 -11.52 5.36 12.76
C LYS A 70 -10.46 4.44 13.35
N ASP A 71 -9.23 4.59 12.87
CA ASP A 71 -8.04 3.84 13.26
C ASP A 71 -8.05 2.35 12.84
N ASP A 72 -9.08 1.87 12.12
CA ASP A 72 -8.98 0.63 11.36
C ASP A 72 -7.95 0.80 10.23
N ILE A 73 -7.43 -0.32 9.76
CA ILE A 73 -6.44 -0.37 8.68
C ILE A 73 -7.08 -1.03 7.47
N ILE A 74 -6.80 -0.52 6.27
CA ILE A 74 -7.17 -1.17 5.01
C ILE A 74 -5.92 -1.70 4.31
N ILE A 75 -6.00 -2.90 3.74
CA ILE A 75 -4.94 -3.50 2.92
C ILE A 75 -5.52 -4.03 1.62
N SER A 76 -4.83 -3.79 0.52
CA SER A 76 -5.19 -4.38 -0.77
C SER A 76 -4.81 -5.86 -0.82
N ALA A 77 -5.79 -6.71 -1.14
CA ALA A 77 -5.64 -8.16 -1.16
C ALA A 77 -5.55 -8.75 -2.57
N ARG A 78 -5.95 -8.00 -3.60
CA ARG A 78 -5.99 -8.43 -5.00
C ARG A 78 -5.57 -7.29 -5.93
N GLY A 79 -4.97 -7.63 -7.05
CA GLY A 79 -4.42 -6.65 -8.01
C GLY A 79 -3.10 -6.10 -7.50
N THR A 80 -3.03 -4.84 -7.12
CA THR A 80 -1.85 -4.26 -6.46
C THR A 80 -1.82 -4.68 -5.01
N VAL A 81 -1.23 -5.85 -4.72
CA VAL A 81 -1.24 -6.47 -3.38
C VAL A 81 -0.30 -5.74 -2.42
N GLY A 82 -0.78 -5.49 -1.19
CA GLY A 82 0.02 -4.98 -0.08
C GLY A 82 0.11 -3.46 0.02
N GLU A 83 -0.74 -2.70 -0.71
CA GLU A 83 -0.96 -1.31 -0.38
C GLU A 83 -1.74 -1.22 0.93
N ILE A 84 -1.37 -0.27 1.79
CA ILE A 84 -1.92 -0.18 3.14
C ILE A 84 -2.13 1.27 3.54
N ALA A 85 -3.24 1.54 4.25
CA ALA A 85 -3.51 2.84 4.86
C ALA A 85 -4.32 2.70 6.15
N MET A 86 -4.34 3.74 6.97
CA MET A 86 -5.22 3.89 8.13
C MET A 86 -6.47 4.70 7.76
N ILE A 87 -7.56 4.43 8.48
CA ILE A 87 -8.86 5.06 8.28
C ILE A 87 -9.03 6.22 9.27
N PRO A 88 -9.17 7.49 8.80
CA PRO A 88 -9.31 8.65 9.68
C PRO A 88 -10.73 8.86 10.21
N PHE A 89 -11.75 8.36 9.52
CA PHE A 89 -13.18 8.40 9.86
C PHE A 89 -13.90 7.25 9.14
N PRO A 90 -15.15 6.92 9.51
CA PRO A 90 -15.84 5.76 8.96
C PRO A 90 -15.94 5.77 7.44
N MET A 91 -15.52 4.67 6.79
CA MET A 91 -15.51 4.49 5.34
C MET A 91 -15.91 3.06 4.96
N ALA A 92 -16.69 2.92 3.89
CA ALA A 92 -16.95 1.63 3.24
C ALA A 92 -15.82 1.27 2.28
N PHE A 93 -15.75 0.01 1.82
CA PHE A 93 -14.66 -0.42 0.94
C PHE A 93 -15.04 -1.63 0.08
N ASN A 94 -14.28 -1.84 -1.00
CA ASN A 94 -14.53 -2.87 -1.99
C ASN A 94 -14.02 -4.26 -1.54
N GLN A 95 -14.46 -5.31 -2.26
CA GLN A 95 -14.11 -6.71 -1.98
C GLN A 95 -12.67 -7.09 -2.34
N SER A 96 -11.90 -6.22 -2.98
CA SER A 96 -10.48 -6.47 -3.31
C SER A 96 -9.55 -6.13 -2.15
N CYS A 97 -10.11 -5.63 -1.05
CA CYS A 97 -9.38 -5.23 0.14
C CYS A 97 -9.88 -5.99 1.37
N TYR A 98 -9.04 -6.02 2.40
CA TYR A 98 -9.41 -6.38 3.77
C TYR A 98 -9.32 -5.15 4.66
N GLY A 99 -10.33 -4.99 5.51
CA GLY A 99 -10.25 -4.16 6.70
C GLY A 99 -9.61 -4.96 7.83
N ILE A 100 -8.79 -4.30 8.62
CA ILE A 100 -8.06 -4.89 9.76
C ILE A 100 -8.32 -4.02 10.97
N ARG A 101 -8.97 -4.58 11.96
CA ARG A 101 -9.22 -3.95 13.25
C ARG A 101 -8.32 -4.53 14.31
N ALA A 102 -7.65 -3.67 15.07
CA ALA A 102 -6.85 -4.08 16.20
C ALA A 102 -7.74 -4.66 17.31
N LYS A 103 -7.32 -5.78 17.92
CA LYS A 103 -7.91 -6.28 19.16
C LYS A 103 -7.25 -5.61 20.35
N ASP A 104 -7.82 -5.78 21.56
CA ASP A 104 -7.38 -5.11 22.81
C ASP A 104 -5.91 -5.34 23.20
N VAL A 105 -5.25 -6.33 22.59
CA VAL A 105 -3.85 -6.68 22.89
C VAL A 105 -2.84 -5.91 22.05
N ILE A 106 -3.29 -5.08 21.12
CA ILE A 106 -2.41 -4.36 20.19
C ILE A 106 -2.92 -2.94 19.91
N ASP A 107 -2.02 -1.96 19.94
CA ASP A 107 -2.28 -0.59 19.53
C ASP A 107 -2.45 -0.51 17.99
N SER A 108 -3.47 0.20 17.51
CA SER A 108 -3.81 0.27 16.08
C SER A 108 -2.71 0.93 15.24
N THR A 109 -2.05 1.96 15.76
CA THR A 109 -0.95 2.65 15.07
C THR A 109 0.30 1.76 15.04
N PHE A 110 0.61 1.07 16.14
CA PHE A 110 1.67 0.06 16.16
C PHE A 110 1.39 -1.06 15.17
N LEU A 111 0.14 -1.56 15.13
CA LEU A 111 -0.30 -2.60 14.19
C LEU A 111 -0.09 -2.17 12.74
N TYR A 112 -0.40 -0.91 12.38
CA TYR A 112 -0.15 -0.39 11.04
C TYR A 112 1.33 -0.53 10.64
N TYR A 113 2.26 -0.12 11.50
CA TYR A 113 3.69 -0.24 11.23
C TYR A 113 4.17 -1.70 11.23
N LEU A 114 3.62 -2.53 12.12
CA LEU A 114 3.91 -3.96 12.16
C LEU A 114 3.53 -4.65 10.84
N ILE A 115 2.32 -4.37 10.32
CA ILE A 115 1.86 -4.91 9.03
C ILE A 115 2.69 -4.33 7.90
N LYS A 116 2.94 -3.01 7.86
CA LYS A 116 3.77 -2.34 6.85
C LYS A 116 5.15 -2.99 6.73
N ASN A 117 5.79 -3.30 7.86
CA ASN A 117 7.06 -4.04 7.90
C ASN A 117 6.93 -5.51 7.45
N SER A 118 5.76 -6.11 7.67
CA SER A 118 5.50 -7.51 7.31
C SER A 118 5.02 -7.70 5.86
N ILE A 119 4.71 -6.63 5.12
CA ILE A 119 4.19 -6.70 3.73
C ILE A 119 5.13 -7.48 2.82
N ARG A 120 6.45 -7.34 2.99
CA ARG A 120 7.43 -8.12 2.21
C ARG A 120 7.25 -9.63 2.42
N LYS A 121 7.01 -10.06 3.67
CA LYS A 121 6.73 -11.46 4.00
C LYS A 121 5.38 -11.90 3.42
N LEU A 122 4.37 -11.03 3.52
CA LEU A 122 3.04 -11.25 2.91
C LEU A 122 3.17 -11.49 1.40
N LYS A 123 3.91 -10.65 0.68
CA LYS A 123 4.14 -10.79 -0.77
C LYS A 123 4.88 -12.06 -1.14
N VAL A 124 5.87 -12.49 -0.36
CA VAL A 124 6.60 -13.75 -0.61
C VAL A 124 5.69 -14.97 -0.45
N ILE A 125 4.82 -14.97 0.56
CA ILE A 125 3.86 -16.08 0.78
C ILE A 125 2.83 -16.13 -0.36
N THR A 126 2.41 -14.99 -0.90
CA THR A 126 1.42 -14.94 -1.99
C THR A 126 2.01 -15.33 -3.35
N HIS A 127 3.29 -15.04 -3.62
CA HIS A 127 3.95 -15.40 -4.89
C HIS A 127 4.11 -16.92 -5.12
N GLY A 128 3.95 -17.74 -4.08
CA GLY A 128 3.88 -19.21 -4.21
C GLY A 128 2.50 -19.75 -4.56
N SER A 129 1.46 -18.92 -4.59
CA SER A 129 0.10 -19.33 -4.94
C SER A 129 -0.21 -19.00 -6.41
N VAL A 130 -1.11 -19.78 -7.03
CA VAL A 130 -1.57 -19.60 -8.43
C VAL A 130 -2.19 -18.21 -8.67
N PHE A 131 -2.57 -17.51 -7.59
CA PHE A 131 -3.09 -16.14 -7.60
C PHE A 131 -2.34 -15.32 -6.54
N ASP A 132 -1.73 -14.22 -6.93
CA ASP A 132 -1.16 -13.19 -6.03
C ASP A 132 -2.28 -12.54 -5.21
N THR A 133 -2.72 -13.21 -4.15
CA THR A 133 -3.86 -12.77 -3.33
C THR A 133 -3.56 -12.98 -1.85
N ILE A 134 -3.75 -11.95 -1.05
CA ILE A 134 -3.76 -12.07 0.41
C ILE A 134 -5.09 -12.71 0.82
N THR A 135 -5.03 -13.78 1.63
CA THR A 135 -6.18 -14.49 2.18
C THR A 135 -6.16 -14.48 3.71
N ARG A 136 -7.21 -14.98 4.35
CA ARG A 136 -7.22 -15.17 5.82
C ARG A 136 -6.10 -16.09 6.29
N ASP A 137 -5.78 -17.13 5.52
CA ASP A 137 -4.69 -18.06 5.83
C ASP A 137 -3.33 -17.38 5.75
N THR A 138 -3.16 -16.38 4.88
CA THR A 138 -1.94 -15.56 4.83
C THR A 138 -1.70 -14.86 6.17
N PHE A 139 -2.74 -14.30 6.80
CA PHE A 139 -2.63 -13.69 8.13
C PHE A 139 -2.40 -14.72 9.24
N ALA A 140 -2.96 -15.91 9.13
CA ALA A 140 -2.75 -17.00 10.11
C ALA A 140 -1.29 -17.50 10.09
N ASN A 141 -0.66 -17.52 8.92
CA ASN A 141 0.70 -18.03 8.72
C ASN A 141 1.81 -17.01 9.06
N ILE A 142 1.44 -15.75 9.38
CA ILE A 142 2.41 -14.74 9.75
C ILE A 142 2.55 -14.69 11.27
N GLU A 143 3.72 -15.06 11.73
CA GLU A 143 4.12 -14.89 13.13
C GLU A 143 4.79 -13.54 13.33
N VAL A 144 4.38 -12.84 14.38
CA VAL A 144 4.89 -11.54 14.80
C VAL A 144 5.26 -11.57 16.27
N ASN A 145 6.27 -10.76 16.61
CA ASN A 145 6.62 -10.52 18.00
C ASN A 145 6.08 -9.15 18.41
N ILE A 146 5.29 -9.10 19.47
CA ILE A 146 4.72 -7.87 20.01
C ILE A 146 5.18 -7.64 21.45
N PRO A 147 5.58 -6.41 21.81
CA PRO A 147 5.89 -6.07 23.20
C PRO A 147 4.60 -5.79 23.99
N ASP A 148 4.72 -5.40 25.24
CA ASP A 148 3.60 -4.88 26.02
C ASP A 148 3.02 -3.58 25.41
N LEU A 149 1.75 -3.26 25.75
CA LEU A 149 1.01 -2.13 25.13
C LEU A 149 1.69 -0.77 25.35
N ASP A 150 2.32 -0.53 26.52
CA ASP A 150 3.02 0.72 26.78
C ASP A 150 4.21 0.92 25.85
N THR A 151 4.96 -0.14 25.61
CA THR A 151 6.05 -0.15 24.63
C THR A 151 5.54 0.02 23.20
N GLN A 152 4.41 -0.64 22.82
CA GLN A 152 3.78 -0.47 21.52
C GLN A 152 3.42 1.00 21.27
N CYS A 153 2.74 1.66 22.22
CA CYS A 153 2.35 3.06 22.12
C CYS A 153 3.56 4.00 21.96
N LYS A 154 4.65 3.75 22.71
CA LYS A 154 5.89 4.53 22.58
C LYS A 154 6.53 4.37 21.19
N MET A 155 6.61 3.16 20.67
CA MET A 155 7.13 2.88 19.33
C MET A 155 6.26 3.51 18.25
N ALA A 156 4.94 3.35 18.35
CA ALA A 156 3.97 3.93 17.45
C ALA A 156 4.09 5.47 17.39
N LYS A 157 4.23 6.13 18.56
CA LYS A 157 4.40 7.58 18.64
C LYS A 157 5.67 8.08 17.94
N ILE A 158 6.78 7.37 18.07
CA ILE A 158 8.03 7.75 17.40
C ILE A 158 7.85 7.64 15.87
N LEU A 159 7.32 6.53 15.39
CA LEU A 159 7.12 6.28 13.96
C LEU A 159 6.10 7.24 13.35
N SER A 160 4.97 7.49 14.05
CA SER A 160 3.95 8.42 13.57
C SER A 160 4.46 9.86 13.48
N ASN A 161 5.29 10.31 14.43
CA ASN A 161 5.90 11.64 14.37
C ASN A 161 6.83 11.80 13.14
N ILE A 162 7.48 10.73 12.70
CA ILE A 162 8.31 10.73 11.49
C ILE A 162 7.41 10.84 10.24
N ASP A 163 6.36 10.03 10.15
CA ASP A 163 5.41 10.08 9.04
C ASP A 163 4.71 11.45 8.97
N ASP A 164 4.32 12.05 10.12
CA ASP A 164 3.74 13.39 10.17
C ASP A 164 4.68 14.46 9.62
N LYS A 165 6.00 14.35 9.89
CA LYS A 165 7.00 15.24 9.31
C LYS A 165 7.14 15.05 7.80
N ILE A 166 7.11 13.81 7.33
CA ILE A 166 7.17 13.49 5.90
C ILE A 166 5.95 14.08 5.18
N GLU A 167 4.75 13.85 5.69
CA GLU A 167 3.51 14.38 5.13
C GLU A 167 3.49 15.92 5.12
N ASN A 168 3.94 16.56 6.21
CA ASN A 168 4.06 18.02 6.26
C ASN A 168 5.04 18.57 5.23
N ASN A 169 6.21 17.95 5.09
CA ASN A 169 7.19 18.35 4.08
C ASN A 169 6.65 18.17 2.65
N GLN A 170 5.90 17.11 2.38
CA GLN A 170 5.23 16.90 1.09
C GLN A 170 4.20 18.00 0.81
N ARG A 171 3.38 18.37 1.81
CA ARG A 171 2.40 19.47 1.67
C ARG A 171 3.10 20.81 1.39
N ILE A 172 4.19 21.11 2.10
CA ILE A 172 4.98 22.32 1.87
C ILE A 172 5.54 22.30 0.45
N ASN A 173 6.16 21.21 0.02
CA ASN A 173 6.75 21.10 -1.31
C ASN A 173 5.70 21.24 -2.44
N ASN A 174 4.50 20.69 -2.25
CA ASN A 174 3.42 20.79 -3.23
C ASN A 174 2.86 22.23 -3.34
N ASN A 175 2.97 23.03 -2.27
CA ASN A 175 2.53 24.41 -2.23
C ASN A 175 3.61 25.42 -2.64
N LEU A 176 4.87 24.98 -2.76
CA LEU A 176 5.96 25.84 -3.24
C LEU A 176 5.86 25.99 -4.76
N PRO A 177 6.09 27.22 -5.30
CA PRO A 177 6.20 27.41 -6.74
C PRO A 177 7.36 26.55 -7.27
N PRO A 178 7.25 26.00 -8.50
CA PRO A 178 8.29 25.17 -9.08
C PRO A 178 9.62 25.94 -9.12
N HIS A 179 10.64 25.39 -8.48
CA HIS A 179 11.95 26.03 -8.45
C HIS A 179 12.49 26.19 -9.88
N PRO A 180 13.05 27.34 -10.27
CA PRO A 180 13.53 27.61 -11.64
C PRO A 180 14.48 26.53 -12.19
N CYS A 181 15.25 25.86 -11.33
CA CYS A 181 16.12 24.73 -11.71
C CYS A 181 15.32 23.48 -12.12
N ASN A 182 14.14 23.22 -11.54
CA ASN A 182 13.31 22.05 -11.88
C ASN A 182 12.62 22.23 -13.24
N ALA A 183 12.30 23.46 -13.64
CA ALA A 183 11.75 23.77 -14.96
C ALA A 183 12.72 23.42 -16.10
N ARG A 184 14.04 23.53 -15.87
CA ARG A 184 15.08 23.14 -16.86
C ARG A 184 15.18 21.61 -17.02
N ILE A 185 14.95 20.83 -15.96
CA ILE A 185 15.02 19.35 -16.01
C ILE A 185 13.78 18.81 -16.72
N ALA A 186 12.60 19.32 -16.38
CA ALA A 186 11.34 18.93 -17.06
C ALA A 186 11.31 19.31 -18.55
N GLY A 187 11.93 20.44 -18.92
CA GLY A 187 12.08 20.88 -20.31
C GLY A 187 13.06 20.03 -21.13
N LYS A 188 14.08 19.42 -20.50
CA LYS A 188 15.01 18.50 -21.17
C LYS A 188 14.42 17.11 -21.40
N GLN A 189 13.58 16.61 -20.49
CA GLN A 189 12.92 15.30 -20.66
C GLN A 189 11.83 15.30 -21.75
N ARG A 190 11.18 16.45 -22.04
CA ARG A 190 10.22 16.56 -23.14
C ARG A 190 10.84 16.63 -24.54
N ARG A 191 12.17 16.83 -24.66
CA ARG A 191 12.86 16.91 -25.96
C ARG A 191 13.57 15.61 -26.37
N GLN A 192 13.42 14.51 -25.62
CA GLN A 192 14.07 13.23 -25.90
C GLN A 192 13.11 12.04 -26.02
N THR A 193 11.90 12.26 -26.53
CA THR A 193 11.14 11.15 -27.13
C THR A 193 11.41 11.17 -28.62
N PRO A 194 12.19 10.22 -29.18
CA PRO A 194 12.24 10.06 -30.63
C PRO A 194 10.87 9.64 -31.12
N LYS A 195 10.39 10.29 -32.16
CA LYS A 195 9.23 9.82 -32.95
C LYS A 195 9.60 8.45 -33.49
N THR A 196 8.93 7.40 -33.02
CA THR A 196 8.92 6.07 -33.59
C THR A 196 8.04 6.13 -34.88
N ASP A 197 8.63 6.57 -35.98
CA ASP A 197 8.15 6.29 -37.32
C ASP A 197 9.32 6.56 -38.28
N GLU A 198 10.08 5.50 -38.54
CA GLU A 198 10.91 5.28 -39.74
C GLU A 198 11.99 4.22 -39.45
N TYR A 199 11.63 2.95 -39.51
CA TYR A 199 12.57 1.87 -39.89
C TYR A 199 11.76 0.66 -40.36
N LEU A 200 11.29 0.76 -41.62
CA LEU A 200 11.02 -0.41 -42.43
C LEU A 200 12.01 -0.35 -43.59
N HIS A 201 12.72 -1.44 -43.79
CA HIS A 201 13.68 -1.79 -44.85
C HIS A 201 15.14 -1.32 -44.70
N MET A 202 15.98 -2.28 -44.29
CA MET A 202 17.11 -2.72 -45.08
C MET A 202 17.73 -4.02 -44.54
N ASP A 203 17.95 -4.93 -45.47
CA ASP A 203 18.48 -6.29 -45.33
C ASP A 203 19.89 -6.38 -44.77
N GLY A 204 20.13 -7.45 -44.00
CA GLY A 204 21.27 -8.36 -44.05
C GLY A 204 22.68 -7.84 -43.92
N LYS A 205 23.32 -8.10 -42.77
CA LYS A 205 24.57 -8.88 -42.68
C LYS A 205 25.05 -8.95 -41.24
N VAL A 206 25.20 -10.17 -40.78
CA VAL A 206 25.91 -10.58 -39.56
C VAL A 206 27.40 -10.25 -39.70
N SER A 207 28.00 -9.60 -38.71
CA SER A 207 29.40 -9.77 -38.40
C SER A 207 29.62 -9.72 -36.89
N ASP A 208 30.02 -10.85 -36.42
CA ASP A 208 30.53 -11.22 -35.11
C ASP A 208 31.79 -10.40 -34.77
N ARG A 209 31.86 -9.78 -33.60
CA ARG A 209 33.09 -9.48 -32.88
C ARG A 209 32.80 -9.37 -31.39
N GLY A 210 33.44 -10.29 -30.66
CA GLY A 210 33.41 -10.45 -29.23
C GLY A 210 34.04 -9.30 -28.44
N GLY A 211 33.83 -9.33 -27.14
CA GLY A 211 34.63 -8.54 -26.17
C GLY A 211 33.90 -8.28 -24.85
N ASN A 212 34.28 -9.11 -23.88
CA ASN A 212 34.39 -8.82 -22.44
C ASN A 212 33.14 -8.91 -21.54
N GLU A 213 32.94 -10.13 -21.07
CA GLU A 213 32.47 -10.44 -19.72
C GLU A 213 33.57 -10.06 -18.71
N GLU A 214 33.40 -8.97 -17.98
CA GLU A 214 34.12 -8.68 -16.71
C GLU A 214 33.50 -7.43 -16.11
N THR A 215 32.48 -7.59 -15.21
CA THR A 215 32.12 -6.60 -14.18
C THR A 215 30.94 -7.03 -13.27
N ALA A 216 30.50 -8.29 -13.27
CA ALA A 216 29.39 -8.73 -12.41
C ALA A 216 29.83 -9.38 -11.06
N GLU A 217 31.12 -9.64 -10.84
CA GLU A 217 31.60 -10.32 -9.63
C GLU A 217 32.17 -9.40 -8.53
N GLN A 218 32.38 -8.12 -8.79
CA GLN A 218 32.96 -7.21 -7.79
C GLN A 218 31.97 -6.53 -6.83
N PHE A 219 30.67 -6.64 -7.01
CA PHE A 219 29.68 -6.05 -6.11
C PHE A 219 29.08 -6.99 -5.05
N SER A 220 29.45 -8.28 -5.07
CA SER A 220 28.89 -9.27 -4.14
C SER A 220 29.69 -9.45 -2.85
N SER A 221 30.86 -8.87 -2.70
CA SER A 221 31.76 -9.07 -1.54
C SER A 221 31.70 -7.94 -0.48
N LEU A 222 30.90 -6.90 -0.68
CA LEU A 222 30.83 -5.73 0.23
C LEU A 222 29.60 -5.69 1.15
N LEU A 223 28.79 -6.76 1.18
CA LEU A 223 27.59 -6.87 2.03
C LEU A 223 27.61 -8.05 3.01
N ALA A 224 28.79 -8.61 3.27
CA ALA A 224 28.98 -9.70 4.24
C ALA A 224 30.11 -9.39 5.24
N ALA A 225 30.09 -8.20 5.87
CA ALA A 225 30.88 -7.88 7.04
C ALA A 225 30.03 -7.08 8.03
#